data_b9e068e83d8d27ffc9704d4bcc7de0c0
#
_entry.id   b9e068e83d8d27ffc9704d4bcc7de0c0
#
_cell.length_a   1.000
_cell.length_b   1.000
_cell.length_c   1.000
_cell.angle_alpha   90.00
_cell.angle_beta   90.00
_cell.angle_gamma   90.00
#
_symmetry.space_group_name_H-M   'P 1'
#
loop_
_entity.id
_entity.type
_entity.pdbx_description
1 polymer ?
#
loop_
_entity_poly.entity_id
_entity_poly.type
_entity_poly.pdbx_seq_one_letter_code
_entity_poly.pdbx_strand_id
1 'polypeptide(L)'
;PLLSVLGEYQESDKHFRSYMGFRSAEYVNMFGMYDRRSDHYACATDDGSFGAKGNAVQLFFGDFENAKPDVILACGPTPMLRALKAGLQERGVRVPCYVSLEERMGCGIGACLVCVCKKSGGQNARVCKDGPVFAIDEVELEWQI
;
A
#
# COMPACT_ATOMS: atom_id res chain seq x y z
N PRO A 1 -5.84 -0.07 7.55
CA PRO A 1 -6.37 -1.25 6.84
C PRO A 1 -5.43 -2.47 6.96
N LEU A 2 -4.12 -2.35 6.68
CA LEU A 2 -3.19 -3.50 6.66
C LEU A 2 -3.07 -4.21 8.02
N LEU A 3 -3.02 -3.47 9.12
CA LEU A 3 -2.95 -4.05 10.46
C LEU A 3 -4.18 -4.91 10.80
N SER A 4 -5.37 -4.54 10.30
CA SER A 4 -6.59 -5.34 10.46
C SER A 4 -6.48 -6.68 9.74
N VAL A 5 -5.91 -6.70 8.53
CA VAL A 5 -5.67 -7.95 7.79
C VAL A 5 -4.70 -8.85 8.54
N LEU A 6 -3.59 -8.32 9.06
CA LEU A 6 -2.65 -9.09 9.87
C LEU A 6 -3.31 -9.66 11.13
N GLY A 7 -4.19 -8.89 11.78
CA GLY A 7 -4.94 -9.35 12.96
C GLY A 7 -5.93 -10.46 12.65
N GLU A 8 -6.66 -10.35 11.54
CA GLU A 8 -7.67 -11.33 11.11
C GLU A 8 -7.06 -12.69 10.79
N TYR A 9 -5.88 -12.71 10.19
CA TYR A 9 -5.23 -13.93 9.74
C TYR A 9 -4.08 -14.39 10.64
N GLN A 10 -3.96 -13.87 11.87
CA GLN A 10 -2.87 -14.16 12.79
C GLN A 10 -2.75 -15.64 13.16
N GLU A 11 -3.88 -16.37 13.24
CA GLU A 11 -3.94 -17.80 13.58
C GLU A 11 -4.07 -18.70 12.33
N SER A 12 -3.87 -18.14 11.13
CA SER A 12 -3.93 -18.90 9.88
C SER A 12 -2.55 -19.42 9.48
N ASP A 13 -2.52 -20.29 8.47
CA ASP A 13 -1.30 -20.78 7.81
C ASP A 13 -0.69 -19.79 6.80
N LYS A 14 -1.14 -18.55 6.82
CA LYS A 14 -0.66 -17.47 5.92
C LYS A 14 0.58 -16.80 6.47
N HIS A 15 1.53 -16.56 5.59
CA HIS A 15 2.79 -15.89 5.89
C HIS A 15 2.74 -14.43 5.44
N PHE A 16 3.12 -13.53 6.34
CA PHE A 16 3.12 -12.10 6.08
C PHE A 16 4.53 -11.51 6.10
N ARG A 17 4.81 -10.71 5.08
CA ARG A 17 6.01 -9.87 5.03
C ARG A 17 5.58 -8.41 4.95
N SER A 18 6.02 -7.61 5.90
CA SER A 18 5.63 -6.20 6.05
C SER A 18 6.79 -5.27 5.74
N TYR A 19 6.55 -4.31 4.85
CA TYR A 19 7.51 -3.27 4.46
C TYR A 19 6.92 -1.91 4.77
N MET A 20 7.55 -1.16 5.66
CA MET A 20 7.06 0.14 6.08
C MET A 20 8.06 1.25 5.75
N GLY A 21 7.53 2.40 5.37
CA GLY A 21 8.32 3.60 5.09
C GLY A 21 7.79 4.79 5.87
N PHE A 22 8.70 5.58 6.43
CA PHE A 22 8.39 6.80 7.18
C PHE A 22 9.34 7.93 6.76
N ARG A 23 8.99 9.16 7.08
CA ARG A 23 9.84 10.32 6.81
C ARG A 23 11.12 10.31 7.66
N SER A 24 10.96 10.06 8.96
CA SER A 24 12.04 10.01 9.95
C SER A 24 11.65 9.15 11.15
N ALA A 25 12.60 8.88 12.05
CA ALA A 25 12.40 8.07 13.25
C ALA A 25 11.24 8.54 14.14
N GLU A 26 10.96 9.84 14.21
CA GLU A 26 9.87 10.40 15.02
C GLU A 26 8.47 9.95 14.58
N TYR A 27 8.32 9.53 13.31
CA TYR A 27 7.06 9.02 12.76
C TYR A 27 6.93 7.50 12.86
N VAL A 28 7.96 6.79 13.34
CA VAL A 28 7.95 5.33 13.49
C VAL A 28 7.15 4.95 14.75
N ASN A 29 5.84 5.01 14.63
CA ASN A 29 4.95 4.68 15.73
C ASN A 29 4.35 3.29 15.55
N MET A 30 3.73 2.63 15.26
CA MET A 30 3.10 1.31 15.10
C MET A 30 4.09 0.16 14.79
N PHE A 31 5.41 0.40 14.87
CA PHE A 31 6.44 -0.59 14.54
C PHE A 31 6.18 -1.94 15.22
N GLY A 32 6.12 -1.97 16.54
CA GLY A 32 5.97 -3.23 17.28
C GLY A 32 4.65 -3.97 17.05
N MET A 33 3.65 -3.35 16.41
CA MET A 33 2.39 -4.00 16.06
C MET A 33 2.51 -4.83 14.79
N TYR A 34 3.32 -4.37 13.83
CA TYR A 34 3.59 -5.11 12.60
C TYR A 34 4.65 -6.19 12.79
N ASP A 35 5.73 -5.86 13.52
CA ASP A 35 6.82 -6.78 13.84
C ASP A 35 6.30 -8.07 14.49
N ARG A 36 5.40 -7.96 15.46
CA ARG A 36 4.82 -9.12 16.15
C ARG A 36 3.83 -9.95 15.33
N ARG A 37 3.38 -9.45 14.18
CA ARG A 37 2.36 -10.09 13.33
C ARG A 37 2.84 -10.49 11.96
N SER A 38 4.12 -10.27 11.67
CA SER A 38 4.71 -10.57 10.37
C SER A 38 5.88 -11.55 10.55
N ASP A 39 5.99 -12.51 9.66
CA ASP A 39 7.14 -13.44 9.62
C ASP A 39 8.41 -12.71 9.23
N HIS A 40 8.26 -11.63 8.49
CA HIS A 40 9.34 -10.71 8.16
C HIS A 40 8.83 -9.27 8.23
N TYR A 41 9.64 -8.41 8.80
CA TYR A 41 9.34 -6.99 8.90
C TYR A 41 10.57 -6.16 8.53
N ALA A 42 10.39 -5.19 7.65
CA ALA A 42 11.43 -4.23 7.28
C ALA A 42 10.90 -2.79 7.33
N CYS A 43 11.71 -1.89 7.85
CA CYS A 43 11.41 -0.48 7.95
C CYS A 43 12.49 0.38 7.30
N ALA A 44 12.07 1.43 6.61
CA ALA A 44 12.96 2.47 6.09
C ALA A 44 12.47 3.86 6.49
N THR A 45 13.42 4.79 6.61
CA THR A 45 13.13 6.21 6.72
C THR A 45 13.83 6.98 5.61
N ASP A 46 13.20 8.04 5.11
CA ASP A 46 13.76 8.85 4.02
C ASP A 46 15.13 9.44 4.39
N ASP A 47 15.28 9.86 5.64
CA ASP A 47 16.53 10.44 6.18
C ASP A 47 17.53 9.40 6.70
N GLY A 48 17.12 8.13 6.85
CA GLY A 48 17.94 7.05 7.40
C GLY A 48 18.08 7.07 8.93
N SER A 49 17.23 7.81 9.63
CA SER A 49 17.30 7.94 11.10
C SER A 49 16.79 6.69 11.84
N PHE A 50 16.06 5.80 11.15
CA PHE A 50 15.63 4.50 11.67
C PHE A 50 15.51 3.47 10.54
N GLY A 51 15.97 2.23 10.77
CA GLY A 51 15.97 1.17 9.79
C GLY A 51 16.89 1.45 8.61
N ALA A 52 16.47 1.08 7.41
CA ALA A 52 17.23 1.38 6.19
C ALA A 52 16.95 2.83 5.74
N LYS A 53 17.91 3.45 5.03
CA LYS A 53 17.66 4.70 4.34
C LYS A 53 16.93 4.43 3.04
N GLY A 54 15.75 5.05 2.86
CA GLY A 54 14.92 4.88 1.66
C GLY A 54 13.43 4.79 2.00
N ASN A 55 12.67 4.05 1.19
CA ASN A 55 11.22 3.94 1.33
C ASN A 55 10.73 2.48 1.25
N ALA A 56 9.46 2.25 1.59
CA ALA A 56 8.84 0.92 1.61
C ALA A 56 8.89 0.20 0.26
N VAL A 57 8.76 0.92 -0.86
CA VAL A 57 8.79 0.33 -2.22
C VAL A 57 10.18 -0.20 -2.55
N GLN A 58 11.23 0.54 -2.16
CA GLN A 58 12.62 0.09 -2.33
C GLN A 58 12.92 -1.16 -1.50
N LEU A 59 12.46 -1.20 -0.24
CA LEU A 59 12.58 -2.38 0.62
C LEU A 59 11.88 -3.60 0.00
N PHE A 60 10.64 -3.42 -0.44
CA PHE A 60 9.85 -4.48 -1.06
C PHE A 60 10.54 -5.07 -2.29
N PHE A 61 10.96 -4.22 -3.23
CA PHE A 61 11.63 -4.70 -4.44
C PHE A 61 13.04 -5.24 -4.17
N GLY A 62 13.73 -4.77 -3.15
CA GLY A 62 15.02 -5.32 -2.72
C GLY A 62 14.91 -6.74 -2.17
N ASP A 63 13.75 -7.10 -1.61
CA ASP A 63 13.50 -8.43 -1.04
C ASP A 63 12.54 -9.28 -1.90
N PHE A 64 12.15 -8.82 -3.08
CA PHE A 64 11.10 -9.43 -3.89
C PHE A 64 11.38 -10.89 -4.24
N GLU A 65 12.61 -11.23 -4.58
CA GLU A 65 13.03 -12.59 -4.93
C GLU A 65 12.93 -13.57 -3.74
N ASN A 66 13.09 -13.06 -2.52
CA ASN A 66 12.91 -13.84 -1.30
C ASN A 66 11.43 -13.89 -0.86
N ALA A 67 10.71 -12.79 -1.09
CA ALA A 67 9.32 -12.65 -0.69
C ALA A 67 8.39 -13.55 -1.52
N LYS A 68 8.56 -13.56 -2.84
CA LYS A 68 7.71 -14.30 -3.81
C LYS A 68 6.23 -14.27 -3.43
N PRO A 69 5.61 -13.10 -3.30
CA PRO A 69 4.27 -12.98 -2.75
C PRO A 69 3.22 -13.57 -3.69
N ASP A 70 2.19 -14.21 -3.13
CA ASP A 70 0.98 -14.61 -3.86
C ASP A 70 0.01 -13.43 -4.04
N VAL A 71 0.04 -12.47 -3.11
CA VAL A 71 -0.79 -11.26 -3.11
C VAL A 71 0.01 -10.11 -2.50
N ILE A 72 -0.15 -8.93 -3.08
CA ILE A 72 0.41 -7.68 -2.56
C ILE A 72 -0.71 -6.78 -2.08
N LEU A 73 -0.60 -6.28 -0.85
CA LEU A 73 -1.52 -5.31 -0.27
C LEU A 73 -0.75 -4.04 0.05
N ALA A 74 -1.18 -2.90 -0.46
CA ALA A 74 -0.52 -1.63 -0.22
C ALA A 74 -1.48 -0.53 0.23
N CYS A 75 -1.00 0.28 1.17
CA CYS A 75 -1.71 1.47 1.66
C CYS A 75 -0.68 2.57 1.92
N GLY A 76 -0.90 3.73 1.37
CA GLY A 76 0.00 4.87 1.53
C GLY A 76 -0.28 5.98 0.51
N PRO A 77 0.56 7.03 0.50
CA PRO A 77 0.36 8.16 -0.38
C PRO A 77 0.46 7.79 -1.86
N THR A 78 -0.31 8.49 -2.70
CA THR A 78 -0.38 8.25 -4.16
C THR A 78 0.99 8.12 -4.85
N PRO A 79 2.02 8.94 -4.53
CA PRO A 79 3.36 8.75 -5.11
C PRO A 79 3.99 7.39 -4.81
N MET A 80 3.77 6.85 -3.61
CA MET A 80 4.25 5.51 -3.23
C MET A 80 3.53 4.42 -4.04
N LEU A 81 2.20 4.50 -4.14
CA LEU A 81 1.39 3.54 -4.91
C LEU A 81 1.75 3.58 -6.41
N ARG A 82 2.01 4.77 -6.95
CA ARG A 82 2.50 4.95 -8.31
C ARG A 82 3.86 4.29 -8.54
N ALA A 83 4.80 4.50 -7.63
CA ALA A 83 6.12 3.88 -7.70
C ALA A 83 6.02 2.35 -7.61
N LEU A 84 5.12 1.83 -6.77
CA LEU A 84 4.83 0.40 -6.70
C LEU A 84 4.29 -0.12 -8.03
N LYS A 85 3.26 0.54 -8.60
CA LYS A 85 2.67 0.17 -9.89
C LYS A 85 3.71 0.13 -11.01
N ALA A 86 4.49 1.20 -11.15
CA ALA A 86 5.56 1.30 -12.15
C ALA A 86 6.59 0.17 -11.97
N GLY A 87 7.06 -0.05 -10.75
CA GLY A 87 8.05 -1.08 -10.46
C GLY A 87 7.55 -2.52 -10.72
N LEU A 88 6.26 -2.80 -10.51
CA LEU A 88 5.65 -4.09 -10.88
C LEU A 88 5.60 -4.26 -12.39
N GLN A 89 5.21 -3.21 -13.12
CA GLN A 89 5.13 -3.22 -14.59
C GLN A 89 6.52 -3.38 -15.23
N GLU A 90 7.51 -2.61 -14.81
CA GLU A 90 8.90 -2.69 -15.30
C GLU A 90 9.51 -4.08 -15.14
N ARG A 91 9.14 -4.79 -14.07
CA ARG A 91 9.63 -6.15 -13.77
C ARG A 91 8.76 -7.26 -14.36
N GLY A 92 7.66 -6.91 -15.02
CA GLY A 92 6.71 -7.89 -15.56
C GLY A 92 6.02 -8.75 -14.50
N VAL A 93 5.90 -8.24 -13.26
CA VAL A 93 5.29 -8.95 -12.15
C VAL A 93 3.78 -8.98 -12.33
N ARG A 94 3.17 -10.17 -12.31
CA ARG A 94 1.73 -10.40 -12.49
C ARG A 94 1.03 -10.93 -11.23
N VAL A 95 1.56 -10.58 -10.07
CA VAL A 95 0.95 -10.93 -8.79
C VAL A 95 -0.23 -10.00 -8.52
N PRO A 96 -1.40 -10.50 -8.07
CA PRO A 96 -2.51 -9.66 -7.67
C PRO A 96 -2.06 -8.62 -6.64
N CYS A 97 -2.31 -7.35 -6.93
CA CYS A 97 -1.93 -6.24 -6.07
C CYS A 97 -3.15 -5.36 -5.81
N TYR A 98 -3.50 -5.21 -4.53
CA TYR A 98 -4.62 -4.37 -4.09
C TYR A 98 -4.10 -3.17 -3.31
N VAL A 99 -4.67 -2.01 -3.61
CA VAL A 99 -4.30 -0.72 -3.00
C VAL A 99 -5.48 -0.12 -2.28
N SER A 100 -5.25 0.38 -1.07
CA SER A 100 -6.23 1.18 -0.34
C SER A 100 -5.98 2.65 -0.67
N LEU A 101 -6.95 3.28 -1.32
CA LEU A 101 -6.90 4.70 -1.67
C LEU A 101 -7.45 5.56 -0.54
N GLU A 102 -6.84 6.71 -0.36
CA GLU A 102 -7.31 7.78 0.53
C GLU A 102 -7.63 9.02 -0.29
N GLU A 103 -8.86 9.49 -0.18
CA GLU A 103 -9.35 10.69 -0.85
C GLU A 103 -10.07 11.59 0.15
N ARG A 104 -10.19 12.86 -0.20
CA ARG A 104 -10.97 13.81 0.61
C ARG A 104 -12.42 13.35 0.66
N MET A 105 -12.96 13.18 1.88
CA MET A 105 -14.32 12.73 2.09
C MET A 105 -15.25 13.92 2.38
N GLY A 106 -16.31 14.07 1.59
CA GLY A 106 -17.40 15.00 1.90
C GLY A 106 -18.54 14.27 2.61
N CYS A 107 -19.33 13.48 1.87
CA CYS A 107 -20.52 12.83 2.43
C CYS A 107 -20.31 11.42 2.97
N GLY A 108 -19.28 10.69 2.54
CA GLY A 108 -19.02 9.29 2.92
C GLY A 108 -20.00 8.26 2.34
N ILE A 109 -21.06 8.68 1.62
CA ILE A 109 -22.13 7.82 1.11
C ILE A 109 -22.21 7.77 -0.44
N GLY A 110 -21.26 8.42 -1.12
CA GLY A 110 -21.17 8.43 -2.58
C GLY A 110 -22.05 9.46 -3.29
N ALA A 111 -22.65 10.42 -2.59
CA ALA A 111 -23.56 11.42 -3.17
C ALA A 111 -22.87 12.68 -3.70
N CYS A 112 -21.82 13.17 -3.01
CA CYS A 112 -21.21 14.48 -3.31
C CYS A 112 -20.11 14.46 -4.36
N LEU A 113 -19.62 13.29 -4.76
CA LEU A 113 -18.57 13.09 -5.77
C LEU A 113 -17.21 13.74 -5.42
N VAL A 114 -16.94 14.06 -4.15
CA VAL A 114 -15.68 14.67 -3.71
C VAL A 114 -14.54 13.66 -3.74
N CYS A 115 -14.80 12.39 -3.37
CA CYS A 115 -13.80 11.32 -3.29
C CYS A 115 -13.68 10.51 -4.60
N VAL A 116 -13.84 11.13 -5.75
CA VAL A 116 -13.77 10.45 -7.04
C VAL A 116 -12.32 10.17 -7.41
N CYS A 117 -12.03 8.93 -7.76
CA CYS A 117 -10.80 8.51 -8.42
C CYS A 117 -11.09 8.02 -9.84
N LYS A 118 -10.10 8.10 -10.73
CA LYS A 118 -10.21 7.58 -12.10
C LYS A 118 -9.88 6.09 -12.12
N LYS A 119 -10.65 5.33 -12.87
CA LYS A 119 -10.36 3.95 -13.22
C LYS A 119 -9.68 3.87 -14.60
N SER A 120 -8.84 2.88 -14.76
CA SER A 120 -8.29 2.50 -16.06
C SER A 120 -9.46 2.22 -17.03
N GLY A 121 -9.47 2.91 -18.19
CA GLY A 121 -10.60 2.86 -19.13
C GLY A 121 -11.55 4.06 -19.04
N GLY A 122 -11.21 5.10 -18.28
CA GLY A 122 -11.88 6.41 -18.29
C GLY A 122 -13.14 6.51 -17.45
N GLN A 123 -13.51 5.47 -16.70
CA GLN A 123 -14.62 5.52 -15.75
C GLN A 123 -14.16 6.12 -14.42
N ASN A 124 -15.10 6.67 -13.65
CA ASN A 124 -14.86 7.18 -12.31
C ASN A 124 -15.42 6.21 -11.25
N ALA A 125 -14.73 6.11 -10.12
CA ALA A 125 -15.19 5.43 -8.93
C ALA A 125 -15.15 6.39 -7.71
N ARG A 126 -15.99 6.14 -6.74
CA ARG A 126 -16.06 6.90 -5.48
C ARG A 126 -15.39 6.09 -4.39
N VAL A 127 -14.28 6.56 -3.87
CA VAL A 127 -13.50 5.83 -2.86
C VAL A 127 -14.35 5.46 -1.64
N CYS A 128 -15.27 6.32 -1.21
CA CYS A 128 -16.13 6.07 -0.05
C CYS A 128 -17.21 5.00 -0.26
N LYS A 129 -17.59 4.68 -1.51
CA LYS A 129 -18.68 3.77 -1.81
C LYS A 129 -18.26 2.56 -2.63
N ASP A 130 -17.41 2.79 -3.65
CA ASP A 130 -17.00 1.77 -4.61
C ASP A 130 -15.67 1.12 -4.19
N GLY A 131 -14.94 1.72 -3.20
CA GLY A 131 -13.69 1.26 -2.59
C GLY A 131 -13.81 1.09 -1.07
N PRO A 132 -12.78 1.40 -0.29
CA PRO A 132 -11.53 2.10 -0.65
C PRO A 132 -10.45 1.21 -1.29
N VAL A 133 -10.67 -0.11 -1.39
CA VAL A 133 -9.69 -1.06 -1.91
C VAL A 133 -9.99 -1.37 -3.38
N PHE A 134 -8.97 -1.24 -4.21
CA PHE A 134 -9.04 -1.48 -5.66
C PHE A 134 -7.85 -2.34 -6.11
N ALA A 135 -8.02 -3.10 -7.19
CA ALA A 135 -6.86 -3.67 -7.86
C ALA A 135 -5.98 -2.54 -8.44
N ILE A 136 -4.67 -2.66 -8.30
CA ILE A 136 -3.75 -1.57 -8.70
C ILE A 136 -3.85 -1.23 -10.19
N ASP A 137 -4.19 -2.21 -11.02
CA ASP A 137 -4.35 -2.03 -12.47
C ASP A 137 -5.67 -1.37 -12.84
N GLU A 138 -6.67 -1.39 -11.96
CA GLU A 138 -7.97 -0.77 -12.19
C GLU A 138 -7.98 0.74 -11.96
N VAL A 139 -6.99 1.32 -11.30
CA VAL A 139 -6.98 2.73 -10.93
C VAL A 139 -5.83 3.50 -11.57
N GLU A 140 -6.14 4.72 -11.98
CA GLU A 140 -5.14 5.68 -12.43
C GLU A 140 -4.62 6.42 -11.19
N LEU A 141 -3.31 6.24 -10.92
CA LEU A 141 -2.63 6.86 -9.77
C LEU A 141 -1.96 8.19 -10.20
N GLU A 142 -2.62 8.96 -11.05
CA GLU A 142 -2.14 10.29 -11.44
C GLU A 142 -2.48 11.32 -10.36
N TRP A 143 -1.61 12.31 -10.20
CA TRP A 143 -1.88 13.44 -9.31
C TRP A 143 -3.08 14.20 -9.84
N GLN A 144 -4.16 14.20 -9.09
CA GLN A 144 -5.24 15.16 -9.31
C GLN A 144 -4.83 16.46 -8.59
N ILE A 145 -4.69 17.51 -9.36
CA ILE A 145 -4.43 18.88 -8.88
C ILE A 145 -5.69 19.42 -8.21
#